data_d6a272285757a73f5f3eb834b4634a3a
#
_entry.id   d6a272285757a73f5f3eb834b4634a3a
#
_cell.length_a   1.000
_cell.length_b   1.000
_cell.length_c   1.000
_cell.angle_alpha   90.00
_cell.angle_beta   90.00
_cell.angle_gamma   90.00
#
_symmetry.space_group_name_H-M   'P 1'
#
loop_
_entity.id
_entity.type
_entity.pdbx_description
1 polymer ?
#
loop_
_entity_poly.entity_id
_entity_poly.type
_entity_poly.pdbx_seq_one_letter_code
_entity_poly.pdbx_strand_id
1 'polypeptide(L)'
;TPEVPPLLVLDDNGNPVPLVNLQGKFTKHMGEFAGKYVKNEYYNEGEAPERSLDVEISIKLKEENKAFHVEKYRHSYPHCWRTDKTILYYQLESWFIKANDVKKRMSEINDTINWKPASTGTGRFGHWLDNVNDWNLSRSRYWGIPLPIWRTEDVKEEICIGSVEELKAEMTKAVEAGVLAKDIFEDFEIGNNSEENYAKIDLHKNIVDAVILVSPSGK
;
A
#
# COMPACT_ATOMS: atom_id res chain seq x y z
N THR A 1 -16.37 5.26 -10.10
CA THR A 1 -17.27 4.86 -8.98
C THR A 1 -17.01 5.84 -7.85
N PRO A 2 -18.04 6.38 -7.20
CA PRO A 2 -17.84 7.20 -6.02
C PRO A 2 -17.05 6.37 -5.00
N GLU A 3 -15.98 6.94 -4.47
CA GLU A 3 -15.21 6.29 -3.41
C GLU A 3 -16.12 6.11 -2.21
N VAL A 4 -16.32 4.87 -1.81
CA VAL A 4 -16.97 4.56 -0.55
C VAL A 4 -15.91 4.76 0.53
N PRO A 5 -16.07 5.75 1.43
CA PRO A 5 -15.08 5.95 2.47
C PRO A 5 -15.03 4.72 3.38
N PRO A 6 -13.85 4.37 3.90
CA PRO A 6 -13.74 3.26 4.84
C PRO A 6 -14.53 3.59 6.11
N LEU A 7 -15.13 2.56 6.71
CA LEU A 7 -15.73 2.68 8.01
C LEU A 7 -14.62 2.69 9.07
N LEU A 8 -14.24 3.88 9.49
CA LEU A 8 -13.24 4.11 10.51
C LEU A 8 -13.88 4.64 11.79
N VAL A 9 -13.26 4.31 12.90
CA VAL A 9 -13.56 4.87 14.22
C VAL A 9 -12.32 5.60 14.72
N LEU A 10 -12.49 6.46 15.72
CA LEU A 10 -11.34 7.14 16.32
C LEU A 10 -10.82 6.32 17.52
N ASP A 11 -9.51 6.14 17.59
CA ASP A 11 -8.87 5.60 18.79
C ASP A 11 -8.85 6.61 19.95
N ASP A 12 -8.23 6.24 21.07
CA ASP A 12 -8.17 7.11 22.26
C ASP A 12 -7.31 8.38 22.04
N ASN A 13 -6.49 8.40 20.97
CA ASN A 13 -5.67 9.55 20.58
C ASN A 13 -6.31 10.40 19.48
N GLY A 14 -7.52 10.02 19.02
CA GLY A 14 -8.23 10.70 17.94
C GLY A 14 -7.80 10.31 16.54
N ASN A 15 -7.00 9.24 16.37
CA ASN A 15 -6.60 8.76 15.05
C ASN A 15 -7.67 7.82 14.47
N PRO A 16 -7.94 7.90 13.16
CA PRO A 16 -8.86 6.98 12.50
C PRO A 16 -8.27 5.57 12.44
N VAL A 17 -9.01 4.60 12.94
CA VAL A 17 -8.63 3.18 12.95
C VAL A 17 -9.76 2.31 12.42
N PRO A 18 -9.45 1.18 11.76
CA PRO A 18 -10.49 0.26 11.30
C PRO A 18 -11.16 -0.47 12.47
N LEU A 19 -12.38 -0.98 12.23
CA LEU A 19 -13.12 -1.78 13.21
C LEU A 19 -12.49 -3.15 13.49
N VAL A 20 -11.66 -3.64 12.60
CA VAL A 20 -10.95 -4.92 12.72
C VAL A 20 -9.46 -4.63 12.82
N ASN A 21 -8.78 -5.24 13.76
CA ASN A 21 -7.33 -5.10 13.92
C ASN A 21 -6.54 -6.05 12.98
N LEU A 22 -5.22 -5.92 12.96
CA LEU A 22 -4.33 -6.73 12.10
C LEU A 22 -4.36 -8.23 12.43
N GLN A 23 -4.85 -8.64 13.61
CA GLN A 23 -5.05 -10.04 13.99
C GLN A 23 -6.39 -10.59 13.48
N GLY A 24 -7.23 -9.77 12.85
CA GLY A 24 -8.55 -10.17 12.40
C GLY A 24 -9.59 -10.21 13.51
N LYS A 25 -9.41 -9.46 14.60
CA LYS A 25 -10.37 -9.31 15.71
C LYS A 25 -11.05 -7.97 15.64
N PHE A 26 -12.32 -7.94 16.02
CA PHE A 26 -13.01 -6.68 16.24
C PHE A 26 -12.38 -5.89 17.38
N THR A 27 -12.26 -4.58 17.17
CA THR A 27 -11.79 -3.63 18.19
C THR A 27 -12.88 -3.35 19.24
N LYS A 28 -12.52 -2.66 20.33
CA LYS A 28 -13.44 -2.29 21.42
C LYS A 28 -14.69 -1.53 20.94
N HIS A 29 -14.64 -0.87 19.80
CA HIS A 29 -15.75 -0.10 19.24
C HIS A 29 -16.92 -0.96 18.74
N MET A 30 -16.72 -2.27 18.64
CA MET A 30 -17.76 -3.21 18.23
C MET A 30 -18.61 -3.76 19.41
N GLY A 31 -18.49 -3.17 20.60
CA GLY A 31 -19.30 -3.51 21.77
C GLY A 31 -19.23 -4.99 22.12
N GLU A 32 -20.34 -5.69 22.09
CA GLU A 32 -20.43 -7.12 22.44
C GLU A 32 -19.64 -8.06 21.53
N PHE A 33 -19.27 -7.59 20.34
CA PHE A 33 -18.43 -8.36 19.40
C PHE A 33 -16.94 -8.07 19.56
N ALA A 34 -16.56 -7.14 20.44
CA ALA A 34 -15.17 -6.78 20.68
C ALA A 34 -14.32 -7.99 21.07
N GLY A 35 -13.12 -8.10 20.49
CA GLY A 35 -12.18 -9.17 20.74
C GLY A 35 -12.49 -10.50 20.04
N LYS A 36 -13.66 -10.65 19.42
CA LYS A 36 -13.98 -11.85 18.62
C LYS A 36 -13.31 -11.78 17.26
N TYR A 37 -12.84 -12.93 16.76
CA TYR A 37 -12.35 -13.03 15.40
C TYR A 37 -13.48 -12.93 14.37
N VAL A 38 -13.21 -12.24 13.28
CA VAL A 38 -14.18 -12.11 12.17
C VAL A 38 -14.36 -13.38 11.35
N LYS A 39 -13.45 -14.35 11.51
CA LYS A 39 -13.51 -15.67 10.87
C LYS A 39 -13.19 -16.77 11.89
N ASN A 40 -13.96 -17.87 11.87
CA ASN A 40 -13.75 -19.00 12.78
C ASN A 40 -12.40 -19.67 12.59
N GLU A 41 -11.85 -19.65 11.36
CA GLU A 41 -10.55 -20.24 11.01
C GLU A 41 -9.35 -19.52 11.66
N TYR A 42 -9.57 -18.36 12.30
CA TYR A 42 -8.50 -17.63 13.00
C TYR A 42 -8.33 -18.04 14.46
N TYR A 43 -9.30 -18.76 15.03
CA TYR A 43 -9.15 -19.36 16.33
C TYR A 43 -8.17 -20.53 16.28
N ASN A 44 -7.59 -20.87 17.44
CA ASN A 44 -6.85 -22.11 17.57
C ASN A 44 -7.79 -23.32 17.48
N GLU A 45 -7.22 -24.49 17.26
CA GLU A 45 -7.98 -25.74 17.20
C GLU A 45 -8.78 -25.96 18.51
N GLY A 46 -10.07 -26.19 18.38
CA GLY A 46 -10.98 -26.38 19.50
C GLY A 46 -11.46 -25.12 20.23
N GLU A 47 -10.95 -23.92 19.89
CA GLU A 47 -11.36 -22.66 20.54
C GLU A 47 -12.44 -21.89 19.75
N ALA A 48 -12.71 -22.29 18.51
CA ALA A 48 -13.69 -21.62 17.68
C ALA A 48 -15.11 -21.77 18.29
N PRO A 49 -15.89 -20.69 18.37
CA PRO A 49 -17.27 -20.77 18.85
C PRO A 49 -18.12 -21.62 17.90
N GLU A 50 -19.16 -22.26 18.44
CA GLU A 50 -20.11 -23.07 17.65
C GLU A 50 -20.77 -22.24 16.53
N ARG A 51 -21.10 -20.98 16.84
CA ARG A 51 -21.66 -20.04 15.88
C ARG A 51 -20.58 -19.08 15.38
N SER A 52 -20.49 -18.92 14.08
CA SER A 52 -19.60 -17.91 13.50
C SER A 52 -20.11 -16.50 13.82
N LEU A 53 -19.21 -15.54 13.84
CA LEU A 53 -19.53 -14.14 14.10
C LEU A 53 -20.55 -13.58 13.08
N ASP A 54 -20.47 -13.99 11.81
CA ASP A 54 -21.44 -13.62 10.77
C ASP A 54 -22.87 -14.03 11.16
N VAL A 55 -23.03 -15.22 11.76
CA VAL A 55 -24.33 -15.71 12.25
C VAL A 55 -24.81 -14.89 13.45
N GLU A 56 -23.93 -14.61 14.41
CA GLU A 56 -24.27 -13.79 15.58
C GLU A 56 -24.74 -12.38 15.18
N ILE A 57 -24.00 -11.71 14.27
CA ILE A 57 -24.39 -10.40 13.75
C ILE A 57 -25.74 -10.48 13.03
N SER A 58 -25.95 -11.52 12.23
CA SER A 58 -27.21 -11.71 11.51
C SER A 58 -28.41 -11.89 12.47
N ILE A 59 -28.23 -12.63 13.55
CA ILE A 59 -29.25 -12.80 14.59
C ILE A 59 -29.56 -11.45 15.24
N LYS A 60 -28.55 -10.75 15.71
CA LYS A 60 -28.71 -9.42 16.32
C LYS A 60 -29.45 -8.44 15.42
N LEU A 61 -29.06 -8.36 14.13
CA LEU A 61 -29.72 -7.45 13.20
C LEU A 61 -31.19 -7.83 12.97
N LYS A 62 -31.54 -9.12 13.01
CA LYS A 62 -32.91 -9.58 12.95
C LYS A 62 -33.72 -9.19 14.22
N GLU A 63 -33.15 -9.41 15.40
CA GLU A 63 -33.75 -9.05 16.68
C GLU A 63 -33.99 -7.54 16.79
N GLU A 64 -33.07 -6.72 16.28
CA GLU A 64 -33.18 -5.28 16.23
C GLU A 64 -34.07 -4.75 15.07
N ASN A 65 -34.66 -5.65 14.27
CA ASN A 65 -35.45 -5.30 13.08
C ASN A 65 -34.70 -4.44 12.06
N LYS A 66 -33.39 -4.64 11.94
CA LYS A 66 -32.48 -3.94 11.00
C LYS A 66 -32.10 -4.78 9.78
N ALA A 67 -32.42 -6.06 9.77
CA ALA A 67 -32.11 -6.96 8.67
C ALA A 67 -33.24 -6.96 7.64
N PHE A 68 -32.98 -6.45 6.45
CA PHE A 68 -33.93 -6.50 5.34
C PHE A 68 -34.07 -7.92 4.78
N HIS A 69 -32.96 -8.60 4.56
CA HIS A 69 -32.90 -9.97 4.06
C HIS A 69 -31.64 -10.66 4.60
N VAL A 70 -31.76 -11.94 4.95
CA VAL A 70 -30.64 -12.77 5.38
C VAL A 70 -30.78 -14.15 4.78
N GLU A 71 -29.79 -14.55 3.98
CA GLU A 71 -29.71 -15.87 3.40
C GLU A 71 -28.30 -16.45 3.48
N LYS A 72 -28.19 -17.76 3.38
CA LYS A 72 -26.90 -18.46 3.31
C LYS A 72 -26.47 -18.55 1.87
N TYR A 73 -25.37 -17.85 1.55
CA TYR A 73 -24.77 -17.89 0.21
C TYR A 73 -23.46 -18.65 0.20
N ARG A 74 -23.32 -19.59 -0.72
CA ARG A 74 -22.09 -20.37 -0.89
C ARG A 74 -21.33 -19.89 -2.11
N HIS A 75 -20.10 -19.46 -1.92
CA HIS A 75 -19.22 -19.00 -3.00
C HIS A 75 -17.76 -19.38 -2.72
N SER A 76 -16.91 -19.29 -3.76
CA SER A 76 -15.46 -19.42 -3.58
C SER A 76 -14.93 -18.22 -2.80
N TYR A 77 -14.01 -18.48 -1.87
CA TYR A 77 -13.36 -17.44 -1.08
C TYR A 77 -11.83 -17.62 -1.15
N PRO A 78 -11.04 -16.54 -1.29
CA PRO A 78 -9.60 -16.64 -1.40
C PRO A 78 -8.96 -17.04 -0.07
N HIS A 79 -7.99 -17.97 -0.15
CA HIS A 79 -7.21 -18.46 0.97
C HIS A 79 -5.73 -18.12 0.82
N CYS A 80 -5.05 -18.00 1.94
CA CYS A 80 -3.60 -17.85 1.97
C CYS A 80 -2.94 -19.15 1.51
N TRP A 81 -2.17 -19.11 0.46
CA TRP A 81 -1.50 -20.28 -0.11
C TRP A 81 -0.49 -20.97 0.83
N ARG A 82 -0.06 -20.29 1.91
CA ARG A 82 0.87 -20.86 2.91
C ARG A 82 0.17 -21.53 4.09
N THR A 83 -0.92 -20.94 4.54
CA THR A 83 -1.61 -21.36 5.78
C THR A 83 -2.98 -21.96 5.52
N ASP A 84 -3.45 -21.88 4.28
CA ASP A 84 -4.81 -22.26 3.85
C ASP A 84 -5.94 -21.56 4.63
N LYS A 85 -5.61 -20.55 5.42
CA LYS A 85 -6.61 -19.74 6.12
C LYS A 85 -7.23 -18.72 5.17
N THR A 86 -8.50 -18.41 5.39
CA THR A 86 -9.21 -17.33 4.69
C THR A 86 -8.48 -16.00 4.84
N ILE A 87 -8.38 -15.22 3.77
CA ILE A 87 -7.79 -13.88 3.82
C ILE A 87 -8.85 -12.84 4.14
N LEU A 88 -8.43 -11.69 4.66
CA LEU A 88 -9.27 -10.49 4.79
C LEU A 88 -8.86 -9.46 3.74
N TYR A 89 -9.86 -8.81 3.15
CA TYR A 89 -9.63 -7.56 2.42
C TYR A 89 -9.47 -6.46 3.46
N TYR A 90 -8.22 -6.08 3.70
CA TYR A 90 -7.87 -5.10 4.71
C TYR A 90 -7.34 -3.83 4.06
N GLN A 91 -7.79 -2.69 4.53
CA GLN A 91 -7.30 -1.42 4.04
C GLN A 91 -5.92 -1.13 4.62
N LEU A 92 -4.97 -0.84 3.75
CA LEU A 92 -3.62 -0.43 4.08
C LEU A 92 -3.30 0.88 3.36
N GLU A 93 -2.61 1.77 4.04
CA GLU A 93 -2.00 2.92 3.38
C GLU A 93 -1.03 2.44 2.32
N SER A 94 -1.12 3.02 1.14
CA SER A 94 -0.36 2.57 -0.02
C SER A 94 0.01 3.74 -0.90
N TRP A 95 1.16 3.61 -1.56
CA TRP A 95 1.61 4.55 -2.57
C TRP A 95 1.05 4.18 -3.93
N PHE A 96 0.53 5.19 -4.64
CA PHE A 96 -0.04 5.03 -5.97
C PHE A 96 0.61 5.99 -6.95
N ILE A 97 0.87 5.51 -8.18
CA ILE A 97 1.05 6.39 -9.33
C ILE A 97 -0.33 6.74 -9.85
N LYS A 98 -0.64 8.03 -9.96
CA LYS A 98 -1.92 8.55 -10.43
C LYS A 98 -2.05 8.40 -11.96
N ALA A 99 -2.10 7.15 -12.42
CA ALA A 99 -2.13 6.81 -13.84
C ALA A 99 -3.39 7.32 -14.54
N ASN A 100 -4.47 7.52 -13.80
CA ASN A 100 -5.71 8.09 -14.34
C ASN A 100 -5.52 9.50 -14.94
N ASP A 101 -4.63 10.32 -14.39
CA ASP A 101 -4.40 11.69 -14.88
C ASP A 101 -3.79 11.73 -16.29
N VAL A 102 -3.05 10.69 -16.66
CA VAL A 102 -2.38 10.57 -17.96
C VAL A 102 -3.05 9.58 -18.91
N LYS A 103 -4.15 8.97 -18.50
CA LYS A 103 -4.91 7.97 -19.25
C LYS A 103 -5.24 8.41 -20.68
N LYS A 104 -5.82 9.60 -20.83
CA LYS A 104 -6.17 10.15 -22.14
C LYS A 104 -4.93 10.28 -23.04
N ARG A 105 -3.83 10.79 -22.48
CA ARG A 105 -2.59 10.96 -23.22
C ARG A 105 -1.97 9.62 -23.63
N MET A 106 -2.05 8.59 -22.78
CA MET A 106 -1.60 7.25 -23.11
C MET A 106 -2.40 6.64 -24.26
N SER A 107 -3.74 6.80 -24.28
CA SER A 107 -4.57 6.36 -25.41
C SER A 107 -4.21 7.08 -26.72
N GLU A 108 -4.05 8.41 -26.70
CA GLU A 108 -3.61 9.20 -27.86
C GLU A 108 -2.25 8.71 -28.41
N ILE A 109 -1.29 8.42 -27.53
CA ILE A 109 0.02 7.90 -27.93
C ILE A 109 -0.11 6.50 -28.51
N ASN A 110 -0.93 5.64 -27.91
CA ASN A 110 -1.21 4.28 -28.42
C ASN A 110 -1.69 4.31 -29.88
N ASP A 111 -2.52 5.29 -30.25
CA ASP A 111 -3.03 5.42 -31.62
C ASP A 111 -1.94 5.80 -32.65
N THR A 112 -0.80 6.30 -32.20
CA THR A 112 0.36 6.59 -33.06
C THR A 112 1.26 5.40 -33.33
N ILE A 113 1.07 4.28 -32.61
CA ILE A 113 1.90 3.08 -32.74
C ILE A 113 1.43 2.22 -33.92
N ASN A 114 2.35 1.83 -34.79
CA ASN A 114 2.04 0.89 -35.86
C ASN A 114 2.02 -0.56 -35.35
N TRP A 115 0.90 -0.92 -34.72
CA TRP A 115 0.71 -2.27 -34.18
C TRP A 115 0.59 -3.33 -35.26
N LYS A 116 1.24 -4.48 -35.05
CA LYS A 116 1.12 -5.67 -35.92
C LYS A 116 0.81 -6.92 -35.07
N PRO A 117 -0.41 -7.43 -35.10
CA PRO A 117 -1.58 -6.92 -35.85
C PRO A 117 -2.17 -5.64 -35.23
N ALA A 118 -2.83 -4.83 -36.04
CA ALA A 118 -3.46 -3.57 -35.59
C ALA A 118 -4.47 -3.78 -34.43
N SER A 119 -5.14 -4.94 -34.40
CA SER A 119 -6.08 -5.33 -33.34
C SER A 119 -5.45 -5.40 -31.94
N THR A 120 -4.13 -5.45 -31.81
CA THR A 120 -3.47 -5.37 -30.50
C THR A 120 -3.68 -3.98 -29.89
N GLY A 121 -3.48 -2.93 -30.65
CA GLY A 121 -3.63 -1.55 -30.18
C GLY A 121 -5.07 -1.12 -29.96
N THR A 122 -5.97 -1.44 -30.90
CA THR A 122 -7.40 -1.08 -30.83
C THR A 122 -8.25 -2.04 -29.99
N GLY A 123 -7.75 -3.26 -29.76
CA GLY A 123 -8.44 -4.30 -28.99
C GLY A 123 -7.98 -4.32 -27.53
N ARG A 124 -7.37 -5.44 -27.12
CA ARG A 124 -7.08 -5.72 -25.71
C ARG A 124 -6.26 -4.63 -25.02
N PHE A 125 -5.22 -4.12 -25.67
CA PHE A 125 -4.35 -3.09 -25.06
C PHE A 125 -5.06 -1.74 -25.01
N GLY A 126 -5.74 -1.32 -26.08
CA GLY A 126 -6.55 -0.09 -26.08
C GLY A 126 -7.62 -0.12 -24.99
N HIS A 127 -8.37 -1.22 -24.90
CA HIS A 127 -9.37 -1.37 -23.82
C HIS A 127 -8.74 -1.37 -22.42
N TRP A 128 -7.53 -1.90 -22.25
CA TRP A 128 -6.82 -1.80 -20.98
C TRP A 128 -6.45 -0.35 -20.65
N LEU A 129 -5.96 0.42 -21.62
CA LEU A 129 -5.69 1.86 -21.45
C LEU A 129 -6.96 2.65 -21.10
N ASP A 130 -8.07 2.35 -21.77
CA ASP A 130 -9.36 2.98 -21.51
C ASP A 130 -9.92 2.70 -20.11
N ASN A 131 -9.47 1.65 -19.47
CA ASN A 131 -9.89 1.22 -18.14
C ASN A 131 -8.75 1.23 -17.12
N VAL A 132 -7.65 1.96 -17.41
CA VAL A 132 -6.52 2.02 -16.48
C VAL A 132 -6.94 2.69 -15.17
N ASN A 133 -6.53 2.08 -14.07
CA ASN A 133 -6.67 2.63 -12.73
C ASN A 133 -5.31 3.08 -12.21
N ASP A 134 -5.31 3.84 -11.12
CA ASP A 134 -4.10 4.23 -10.43
C ASP A 134 -3.28 3.01 -10.02
N TRP A 135 -1.98 3.09 -10.21
CA TRP A 135 -1.09 1.95 -10.04
C TRP A 135 -0.55 1.89 -8.61
N ASN A 136 -1.00 0.90 -7.85
CA ASN A 136 -0.49 0.62 -6.51
C ASN A 136 0.93 0.04 -6.58
N LEU A 137 1.89 0.79 -6.02
CA LEU A 137 3.30 0.40 -5.93
C LEU A 137 3.64 -0.32 -4.63
N SER A 138 2.87 -0.11 -3.57
CA SER A 138 3.18 -0.66 -2.26
C SER A 138 3.14 -2.18 -2.24
N ARG A 139 4.14 -2.76 -1.59
CA ARG A 139 4.21 -4.19 -1.28
C ARG A 139 4.66 -4.34 0.16
N SER A 140 3.90 -5.06 0.96
CA SER A 140 4.19 -5.33 2.38
C SER A 140 4.96 -6.63 2.60
N ARG A 141 5.63 -7.15 1.58
CA ARG A 141 6.47 -8.35 1.67
C ARG A 141 7.94 -7.97 1.77
N TYR A 142 8.73 -8.87 2.36
CA TYR A 142 10.18 -8.82 2.31
C TYR A 142 10.66 -8.73 0.87
N TRP A 143 11.82 -8.09 0.64
CA TRP A 143 12.44 -7.97 -0.66
C TRP A 143 11.71 -6.96 -1.59
N GLY A 144 11.11 -5.94 -1.02
CA GLY A 144 10.60 -4.81 -1.79
C GLY A 144 11.73 -3.90 -2.25
N ILE A 145 11.55 -3.27 -3.41
CA ILE A 145 12.37 -2.13 -3.82
C ILE A 145 11.89 -0.93 -3.00
N PRO A 146 12.78 -0.17 -2.34
CA PRO A 146 12.38 1.03 -1.63
C PRO A 146 11.82 2.07 -2.61
N LEU A 147 10.79 2.78 -2.20
CA LEU A 147 10.36 3.98 -2.91
C LEU A 147 11.31 5.12 -2.52
N PRO A 148 11.79 5.94 -3.47
CA PRO A 148 12.73 7.01 -3.20
C PRO A 148 12.02 8.22 -2.58
N ILE A 149 11.32 8.00 -1.48
CA ILE A 149 10.52 9.01 -0.78
C ILE A 149 11.02 9.13 0.66
N TRP A 150 11.51 10.30 1.01
CA TRP A 150 11.85 10.68 2.38
C TRP A 150 10.72 11.52 2.97
N ARG A 151 10.41 11.27 4.22
CA ARG A 151 9.27 11.89 4.90
C ARG A 151 9.65 12.25 6.34
N THR A 152 9.18 13.39 6.82
CA THR A 152 9.31 13.76 8.24
C THR A 152 8.50 12.84 9.14
N GLU A 153 8.89 12.69 10.40
CA GLU A 153 8.17 11.85 11.38
C GLU A 153 6.71 12.29 11.57
N ASP A 154 6.44 13.58 11.49
CA ASP A 154 5.09 14.14 11.59
C ASP A 154 4.29 14.04 10.26
N VAL A 155 4.87 13.42 9.24
CA VAL A 155 4.24 13.15 7.92
C VAL A 155 3.76 14.42 7.19
N LYS A 156 4.30 15.59 7.53
CA LYS A 156 3.88 16.87 6.93
C LYS A 156 4.70 17.28 5.73
N GLU A 157 5.94 16.83 5.68
CA GLU A 157 6.86 17.14 4.58
C GLU A 157 7.41 15.85 3.99
N GLU A 158 7.48 15.83 2.68
CA GLU A 158 8.00 14.69 1.95
C GLU A 158 8.70 15.14 0.67
N ILE A 159 9.71 14.38 0.26
CA ILE A 159 10.42 14.58 -1.00
C ILE A 159 10.55 13.24 -1.73
N CYS A 160 10.27 13.23 -3.02
CA CYS A 160 10.52 12.11 -3.90
C CYS A 160 11.78 12.39 -4.71
N ILE A 161 12.81 11.58 -4.54
CA ILE A 161 14.10 11.71 -5.21
C ILE A 161 14.03 11.05 -6.59
N GLY A 162 14.27 11.80 -7.64
CA GLY A 162 14.16 11.34 -9.03
C GLY A 162 15.46 10.82 -9.64
N SER A 163 16.61 11.07 -9.03
CA SER A 163 17.92 10.62 -9.53
C SER A 163 18.97 10.49 -8.44
N VAL A 164 20.06 9.77 -8.74
CA VAL A 164 21.21 9.69 -7.83
C VAL A 164 21.89 11.04 -7.65
N GLU A 165 21.92 11.87 -8.68
CA GLU A 165 22.45 13.23 -8.62
C GLU A 165 21.68 14.08 -7.61
N GLU A 166 20.34 14.04 -7.67
CA GLU A 166 19.47 14.71 -6.71
C GLU A 166 19.70 14.18 -5.29
N LEU A 167 19.79 12.85 -5.12
CA LEU A 167 20.07 12.23 -3.82
C LEU A 167 21.38 12.73 -3.24
N LYS A 168 22.47 12.76 -4.03
CA LYS A 168 23.78 13.27 -3.57
C LYS A 168 23.70 14.75 -3.20
N ALA A 169 22.96 15.56 -3.95
CA ALA A 169 22.76 16.98 -3.62
C ALA A 169 22.02 17.17 -2.28
N GLU A 170 20.98 16.39 -2.04
CA GLU A 170 20.26 16.42 -0.76
C GLU A 170 21.10 15.86 0.41
N MET A 171 21.88 14.81 0.17
CA MET A 171 22.83 14.30 1.18
C MET A 171 23.91 15.34 1.54
N THR A 172 24.40 16.11 0.56
CA THR A 172 25.35 17.20 0.80
C THR A 172 24.75 18.24 1.77
N LYS A 173 23.50 18.65 1.54
CA LYS A 173 22.78 19.55 2.46
C LYS A 173 22.64 18.94 3.86
N ALA A 174 22.37 17.65 3.94
CA ALA A 174 22.21 16.94 5.21
C ALA A 174 23.55 16.85 5.99
N VAL A 175 24.66 16.68 5.29
CA VAL A 175 26.01 16.72 5.90
C VAL A 175 26.34 18.13 6.39
N GLU A 176 26.07 19.17 5.58
CA GLU A 176 26.27 20.57 5.96
C GLU A 176 25.44 20.97 7.19
N ALA A 177 24.22 20.43 7.31
CA ALA A 177 23.34 20.63 8.45
C ALA A 177 23.70 19.76 9.66
N GLY A 178 24.65 18.83 9.53
CA GLY A 178 25.12 17.96 10.60
C GLY A 178 24.17 16.82 10.98
N VAL A 179 23.15 16.54 10.16
CA VAL A 179 22.21 15.42 10.38
C VAL A 179 22.70 14.12 9.75
N LEU A 180 23.53 14.18 8.72
CA LEU A 180 24.21 13.05 8.12
C LEU A 180 25.72 13.18 8.33
N ALA A 181 26.38 12.11 8.77
CA ALA A 181 27.81 12.16 9.06
C ALA A 181 28.69 12.33 7.82
N LYS A 182 28.29 11.72 6.71
CA LYS A 182 28.97 11.81 5.40
C LYS A 182 28.07 11.34 4.27
N ASP A 183 28.40 11.70 3.03
CA ASP A 183 27.82 11.09 1.84
C ASP A 183 28.27 9.62 1.76
N ILE A 184 27.33 8.68 1.87
CA ILE A 184 27.63 7.24 1.79
C ILE A 184 27.98 6.78 0.37
N PHE A 185 27.73 7.61 -0.63
CA PHE A 185 28.05 7.39 -2.04
C PHE A 185 29.12 8.37 -2.54
N GLU A 186 30.04 8.82 -1.67
CA GLU A 186 31.07 9.80 -1.99
C GLU A 186 31.92 9.42 -3.21
N ASP A 187 32.21 8.12 -3.34
CA ASP A 187 33.03 7.56 -4.44
C ASP A 187 32.27 7.37 -5.76
N PHE A 188 30.96 7.55 -5.79
CA PHE A 188 30.16 7.44 -7.00
C PHE A 188 30.23 8.71 -7.83
N GLU A 189 30.65 8.60 -9.08
CA GLU A 189 30.81 9.70 -10.02
C GLU A 189 29.59 9.82 -10.94
N ILE A 190 28.91 10.97 -10.88
CA ILE A 190 27.76 11.25 -11.73
C ILE A 190 28.23 11.39 -13.19
N GLY A 191 27.51 10.71 -14.10
CA GLY A 191 27.83 10.71 -15.53
C GLY A 191 28.88 9.68 -15.95
N ASN A 192 29.52 8.99 -15.01
CA ASN A 192 30.40 7.87 -15.31
C ASN A 192 29.59 6.55 -15.38
N ASN A 193 29.39 6.03 -16.58
CA ASN A 193 28.57 4.83 -16.84
C ASN A 193 29.37 3.52 -16.83
N SER A 194 30.55 3.48 -16.21
CA SER A 194 31.33 2.24 -16.09
C SER A 194 30.74 1.30 -15.03
N GLU A 195 30.97 -0.01 -15.21
CA GLU A 195 30.55 -1.03 -14.23
C GLU A 195 31.22 -0.83 -12.87
N GLU A 196 32.48 -0.42 -12.86
CA GLU A 196 33.26 -0.14 -11.66
C GLU A 196 32.65 1.02 -10.86
N ASN A 197 32.08 2.02 -11.54
CA ASN A 197 31.41 3.13 -10.88
C ASN A 197 30.07 2.70 -10.32
N TYR A 198 29.30 1.92 -11.06
CA TYR A 198 28.02 1.40 -10.55
C TYR A 198 28.17 0.42 -9.37
N ALA A 199 29.31 -0.25 -9.25
CA ALA A 199 29.61 -1.09 -8.10
C ALA A 199 29.80 -0.30 -6.78
N LYS A 200 29.95 1.03 -6.85
CA LYS A 200 30.12 1.92 -5.69
C LYS A 200 28.81 2.39 -5.09
N ILE A 201 27.67 2.09 -5.72
CA ILE A 201 26.35 2.52 -5.26
C ILE A 201 25.44 1.32 -5.02
N ASP A 202 24.77 1.32 -3.89
CA ASP A 202 23.74 0.33 -3.54
C ASP A 202 22.49 1.06 -3.03
N LEU A 203 21.40 0.95 -3.79
CA LEU A 203 20.12 1.59 -3.48
C LEU A 203 19.12 0.64 -2.81
N HIS A 204 19.58 -0.51 -2.29
CA HIS A 204 18.70 -1.38 -1.53
C HIS A 204 18.31 -0.77 -0.18
N LYS A 205 17.14 -1.18 0.31
CA LYS A 205 16.52 -0.66 1.53
C LYS A 205 17.47 -0.60 2.73
N ASN A 206 18.26 -1.65 2.97
CA ASN A 206 19.20 -1.74 4.09
C ASN A 206 20.32 -0.69 4.07
N ILE A 207 20.58 -0.09 2.91
CA ILE A 207 21.56 0.97 2.73
C ILE A 207 20.89 2.35 2.77
N VAL A 208 19.85 2.54 1.96
CA VAL A 208 19.20 3.85 1.83
C VAL A 208 18.38 4.25 3.05
N ASP A 209 17.92 3.31 3.86
CA ASP A 209 17.25 3.61 5.15
C ASP A 209 18.20 4.32 6.16
N ALA A 210 19.52 4.24 5.96
CA ALA A 210 20.48 4.98 6.76
C ALA A 210 20.69 6.43 6.30
N VAL A 211 20.14 6.81 5.14
CA VAL A 211 20.24 8.18 4.60
C VAL A 211 19.16 9.04 5.21
N ILE A 212 19.57 10.01 6.02
CA ILE A 212 18.69 11.03 6.58
C ILE A 212 18.89 12.33 5.79
N LEU A 213 17.80 12.90 5.31
CA LEU A 213 17.80 14.17 4.58
C LEU A 213 17.20 15.28 5.45
N VAL A 214 17.47 16.52 5.09
CA VAL A 214 16.92 17.71 5.78
C VAL A 214 15.68 18.17 5.04
N SER A 215 14.57 18.30 5.76
CA SER A 215 13.34 18.84 5.19
C SER A 215 13.46 20.35 4.90
N PRO A 216 12.59 20.92 4.05
CA PRO A 216 12.55 22.35 3.78
C PRO A 216 12.37 23.22 5.03
N SER A 217 11.74 22.70 6.08
CA SER A 217 11.59 23.39 7.37
C SER A 217 12.78 23.20 8.31
N GLY A 218 13.84 22.48 7.91
CA GLY A 218 15.05 22.22 8.69
C GLY A 218 14.89 21.13 9.74
N LYS A 219 13.94 20.22 9.56
CA LYS A 219 13.70 19.05 10.42
C LYS A 219 14.48 17.84 9.93
#